data_59fa435cb8dbc58d56fb3bf5490e1266
#
_entry.id   59fa435cb8dbc58d56fb3bf5490e1266
#
_cell.length_a   1.000
_cell.length_b   1.000
_cell.length_c   1.000
_cell.angle_alpha   90.00
_cell.angle_beta   90.00
_cell.angle_gamma   90.00
#
_symmetry.space_group_name_H-M   'P 1'
#
loop_
_entity.id
_entity.type
_entity.pdbx_description
1 polymer ?
#
loop_
_entity_poly.entity_id
_entity_poly.type
_entity_poly.pdbx_seq_one_letter_code
_entity_poly.pdbx_strand_id
1 'polypeptide(L)'
;MYDREKLKREVLLYAVTDSRWCQGTRLEEQIEKALKGGISFLQLREKELSQKEFIEEGKRVLNLCRQYKVPLVINDDIEVAKIVGAEGVHLGQSDDSPALARKILGNDAIIGLSASTVEEARSEEHTSELQSPSWIS
;
A
#
# COMPACT_ATOMS: atom_id res chain seq x y z
N MET A 1 -9.14 -5.08 13.56
CA MET A 1 -7.70 -5.28 13.28
C MET A 1 -7.53 -6.33 12.20
N TYR A 2 -6.63 -6.12 11.28
CA TYR A 2 -6.36 -7.10 10.23
C TYR A 2 -5.72 -8.35 10.83
N ASP A 3 -6.27 -9.52 10.49
CA ASP A 3 -5.79 -10.79 11.02
C ASP A 3 -4.42 -11.13 10.43
N ARG A 4 -3.44 -11.35 11.30
CA ARG A 4 -2.07 -11.62 10.91
C ARG A 4 -1.93 -12.90 10.08
N GLU A 5 -2.66 -13.93 10.44
CA GLU A 5 -2.62 -15.20 9.70
C GLU A 5 -3.31 -15.07 8.35
N LYS A 6 -4.38 -14.30 8.30
CA LYS A 6 -5.06 -13.98 7.04
C LYS A 6 -4.14 -13.18 6.14
N LEU A 7 -3.45 -12.17 6.69
CA LEU A 7 -2.51 -11.36 5.93
C LEU A 7 -1.38 -12.20 5.33
N LYS A 8 -0.83 -13.13 6.11
CA LYS A 8 0.21 -14.04 5.61
C LYS A 8 -0.26 -14.86 4.43
N ARG A 9 -1.50 -15.31 4.45
CA ARG A 9 -2.06 -16.07 3.34
C ARG A 9 -2.36 -15.21 2.13
N GLU A 10 -2.74 -13.96 2.36
CA GLU A 10 -3.09 -13.03 1.28
C GLU A 10 -1.87 -12.44 0.58
N VAL A 11 -0.73 -12.38 1.25
CA VAL A 11 0.49 -11.82 0.67
C VAL A 11 1.32 -12.91 0.00
N LEU A 12 0.69 -13.70 -0.89
CA LEU A 12 1.38 -14.71 -1.68
C LEU A 12 2.00 -14.11 -2.94
N LEU A 13 1.39 -13.08 -3.50
CA LEU A 13 1.89 -12.40 -4.68
C LEU A 13 1.63 -10.91 -4.54
N TYR A 14 2.66 -10.20 -4.11
CA TYR A 14 2.62 -8.77 -3.85
C TYR A 14 3.03 -8.01 -5.11
N ALA A 15 2.24 -7.06 -5.54
CA ALA A 15 2.54 -6.25 -6.70
C ALA A 15 2.65 -4.78 -6.33
N VAL A 16 3.66 -4.11 -6.86
CA VAL A 16 3.85 -2.67 -6.72
C VAL A 16 3.74 -2.06 -8.11
N THR A 17 2.89 -1.04 -8.26
CA THR A 17 2.74 -0.40 -9.57
C THR A 17 3.91 0.53 -9.86
N ASP A 18 4.22 0.64 -11.15
CA ASP A 18 5.17 1.63 -11.63
C ASP A 18 4.70 2.08 -13.00
N SER A 19 4.21 3.31 -13.08
CA SER A 19 3.65 3.86 -14.31
C SER A 19 4.67 3.93 -15.45
N ARG A 20 5.97 3.90 -15.14
CA ARG A 20 7.01 3.89 -16.17
C ARG A 20 6.97 2.63 -17.03
N TRP A 21 6.36 1.57 -16.51
CA TRP A 21 6.26 0.30 -17.24
C TRP A 21 5.02 0.20 -18.12
N CYS A 22 4.17 1.22 -18.09
CA CYS A 22 2.92 1.23 -18.85
C CYS A 22 3.12 1.81 -20.23
N GLN A 23 3.91 1.13 -21.05
CA GLN A 23 4.21 1.58 -22.41
C GLN A 23 2.98 1.41 -23.32
N GLY A 24 2.31 2.53 -23.58
CA GLY A 24 1.18 2.55 -24.49
C GLY A 24 -0.12 2.00 -23.93
N THR A 25 -0.15 1.61 -22.65
CA THR A 25 -1.37 1.14 -22.00
C THR A 25 -1.64 1.96 -20.73
N ARG A 26 -2.90 2.00 -20.31
CA ARG A 26 -3.25 2.67 -19.09
C ARG A 26 -2.84 1.82 -17.88
N LEU A 27 -2.50 2.48 -16.79
CA LEU A 27 -2.13 1.79 -15.56
C LEU A 27 -3.25 0.85 -15.09
N GLU A 28 -4.50 1.29 -15.17
CA GLU A 28 -5.64 0.48 -14.76
C GLU A 28 -5.73 -0.83 -15.56
N GLU A 29 -5.38 -0.80 -16.84
CA GLU A 29 -5.37 -2.02 -17.66
C GLU A 29 -4.31 -3.00 -17.17
N GLN A 30 -3.12 -2.50 -16.82
CA GLN A 30 -2.06 -3.33 -16.28
C GLN A 30 -2.45 -3.93 -14.94
N ILE A 31 -3.05 -3.11 -14.08
CA ILE A 31 -3.53 -3.55 -12.77
C ILE A 31 -4.60 -4.63 -12.93
N GLU A 32 -5.55 -4.43 -13.83
CA GLU A 32 -6.60 -5.42 -14.05
C GLU A 32 -6.02 -6.75 -14.53
N LYS A 33 -5.04 -6.72 -15.42
CA LYS A 33 -4.35 -7.95 -15.85
C LYS A 33 -3.68 -8.65 -14.68
N ALA A 34 -3.03 -7.88 -13.81
CA ALA A 34 -2.37 -8.45 -12.62
C ALA A 34 -3.40 -9.06 -11.66
N LEU A 35 -4.52 -8.38 -11.45
CA LEU A 35 -5.60 -8.87 -10.60
C LEU A 35 -6.18 -10.18 -11.16
N LYS A 36 -6.41 -10.23 -12.46
CA LYS A 36 -6.87 -11.46 -13.12
C LYS A 36 -5.83 -12.58 -13.02
N GLY A 37 -4.55 -12.20 -13.00
CA GLY A 37 -3.46 -13.14 -12.86
C GLY A 37 -3.26 -13.69 -11.46
N GLY A 38 -4.00 -13.19 -10.47
CA GLY A 38 -4.00 -13.76 -9.14
C GLY A 38 -3.13 -13.05 -8.10
N ILE A 39 -2.79 -11.78 -8.31
CA ILE A 39 -2.10 -11.05 -7.23
C ILE A 39 -3.03 -10.97 -6.03
N SER A 40 -2.45 -10.99 -4.84
CA SER A 40 -3.19 -10.99 -3.59
C SER A 40 -3.02 -9.71 -2.78
N PHE A 41 -2.17 -8.80 -3.25
CA PHE A 41 -1.89 -7.56 -2.55
C PHE A 41 -1.33 -6.53 -3.55
N LEU A 42 -1.86 -5.30 -3.53
CA LEU A 42 -1.41 -4.26 -4.47
C LEU A 42 -0.96 -3.00 -3.73
N GLN A 43 0.21 -2.51 -4.08
CA GLN A 43 0.67 -1.19 -3.65
C GLN A 43 0.63 -0.24 -4.85
N LEU A 44 -0.10 0.85 -4.71
CA LEU A 44 -0.14 1.91 -5.74
C LEU A 44 0.97 2.91 -5.45
N ARG A 45 1.94 2.98 -6.34
CA ARG A 45 3.09 3.87 -6.23
C ARG A 45 3.10 4.85 -7.39
N GLU A 46 2.96 6.14 -7.08
CA GLU A 46 3.00 7.21 -8.06
C GLU A 46 3.90 8.33 -7.55
N LYS A 47 4.95 8.65 -8.30
CA LYS A 47 5.92 9.66 -7.88
C LYS A 47 5.79 11.00 -8.60
N GLU A 48 5.09 11.02 -9.73
CA GLU A 48 5.03 12.19 -10.59
C GLU A 48 3.65 12.86 -10.66
N LEU A 49 2.62 12.23 -10.13
CA LEU A 49 1.28 12.81 -10.13
C LEU A 49 1.11 13.85 -9.03
N SER A 50 0.27 14.85 -9.30
CA SER A 50 -0.18 15.75 -8.25
C SER A 50 -1.03 14.98 -7.26
N GLN A 51 -1.24 15.55 -6.07
CA GLN A 51 -2.06 14.88 -5.06
C GLN A 51 -3.47 14.63 -5.58
N LYS A 52 -4.06 15.60 -6.28
CA LYS A 52 -5.39 15.46 -6.86
C LYS A 52 -5.45 14.30 -7.84
N GLU A 53 -4.48 14.22 -8.74
CA GLU A 53 -4.42 13.15 -9.73
C GLU A 53 -4.21 11.78 -9.07
N PHE A 54 -3.38 11.75 -8.02
CA PHE A 54 -3.13 10.53 -7.26
C PHE A 54 -4.42 10.04 -6.58
N ILE A 55 -5.18 10.97 -6.00
CA ILE A 55 -6.46 10.63 -5.37
C ILE A 55 -7.44 10.06 -6.40
N GLU A 56 -7.56 10.70 -7.55
CA GLU A 56 -8.45 10.24 -8.60
C GLU A 56 -8.07 8.85 -9.11
N GLU A 57 -6.78 8.64 -9.36
CA GLU A 57 -6.28 7.33 -9.78
C GLU A 57 -6.48 6.29 -8.68
N GLY A 58 -6.20 6.66 -7.43
CA GLY A 58 -6.39 5.78 -6.29
C GLY A 58 -7.82 5.29 -6.15
N LYS A 59 -8.78 6.16 -6.39
CA LYS A 59 -10.20 5.77 -6.34
C LYS A 59 -10.57 4.78 -7.44
N ARG A 60 -10.04 4.99 -8.65
CA ARG A 60 -10.28 4.06 -9.76
C ARG A 60 -9.64 2.70 -9.48
N VAL A 61 -8.41 2.70 -8.99
CA VAL A 61 -7.69 1.49 -8.66
C VAL A 61 -8.36 0.75 -7.49
N LEU A 62 -8.85 1.49 -6.51
CA LEU A 62 -9.58 0.89 -5.38
C LEU A 62 -10.80 0.11 -5.86
N ASN A 63 -11.57 0.69 -6.79
CA ASN A 63 -12.73 0.00 -7.35
C ASN A 63 -12.34 -1.32 -8.01
N LEU A 64 -11.25 -1.33 -8.77
CA LEU A 64 -10.75 -2.55 -9.39
C LEU A 64 -10.33 -3.58 -8.34
N CYS A 65 -9.57 -3.15 -7.34
CA CYS A 65 -9.12 -4.04 -6.27
C CYS A 65 -10.29 -4.65 -5.51
N ARG A 66 -11.34 -3.87 -5.27
CA ARG A 66 -12.52 -4.35 -4.56
C ARG A 66 -13.28 -5.40 -5.34
N GLN A 67 -13.31 -5.30 -6.67
CA GLN A 67 -13.92 -6.31 -7.51
C GLN A 67 -13.23 -7.68 -7.39
N TYR A 68 -11.92 -7.67 -7.13
CA TYR A 68 -11.13 -8.89 -6.98
C TYR A 68 -10.82 -9.22 -5.53
N LYS A 69 -11.35 -8.45 -4.57
CA LYS A 69 -11.12 -8.63 -3.13
C LYS A 69 -9.64 -8.60 -2.77
N VAL A 70 -8.90 -7.69 -3.38
CA VAL A 70 -7.47 -7.51 -3.15
C VAL A 70 -7.25 -6.22 -2.35
N PRO A 71 -6.50 -6.28 -1.23
CA PRO A 71 -6.19 -5.06 -0.46
C PRO A 71 -5.34 -4.08 -1.27
N LEU A 72 -5.65 -2.80 -1.12
CA LEU A 72 -4.88 -1.72 -1.75
C LEU A 72 -4.15 -0.91 -0.69
N VAL A 73 -2.87 -0.70 -0.91
CA VAL A 73 -2.02 0.14 -0.07
C VAL A 73 -1.46 1.27 -0.93
N ILE A 74 -1.49 2.48 -0.39
CA ILE A 74 -0.94 3.67 -1.09
C ILE A 74 0.50 3.90 -0.64
N ASN A 75 1.38 4.19 -1.58
CA ASN A 75 2.79 4.45 -1.29
C ASN A 75 3.00 5.90 -0.84
N ASP A 76 3.63 6.06 0.31
CA ASP A 76 4.15 7.33 0.86
C ASP A 76 3.13 8.39 1.30
N ASP A 77 1.90 8.37 0.86
CA ASP A 77 0.96 9.46 1.12
C ASP A 77 -0.22 9.02 1.98
N ILE A 78 -0.14 9.33 3.28
CA ILE A 78 -1.16 8.98 4.27
C ILE A 78 -2.49 9.66 3.95
N GLU A 79 -2.43 10.93 3.53
CA GLU A 79 -3.63 11.70 3.20
C GLU A 79 -4.40 11.10 2.02
N VAL A 80 -3.66 10.73 0.98
CA VAL A 80 -4.25 10.07 -0.18
C VAL A 80 -4.88 8.75 0.23
N ALA A 81 -4.19 7.96 1.05
CA ALA A 81 -4.73 6.69 1.53
C ALA A 81 -6.05 6.89 2.27
N LYS A 82 -6.13 7.92 3.11
CA LYS A 82 -7.35 8.22 3.86
C LYS A 82 -8.48 8.67 2.93
N ILE A 83 -8.21 9.59 2.04
CA ILE A 83 -9.22 10.14 1.14
C ILE A 83 -9.75 9.08 0.19
N VAL A 84 -8.86 8.25 -0.34
CA VAL A 84 -9.22 7.15 -1.24
C VAL A 84 -10.01 6.07 -0.51
N GLY A 85 -9.71 5.86 0.75
CA GLY A 85 -10.30 4.77 1.52
C GLY A 85 -9.57 3.45 1.32
N ALA A 86 -8.27 3.51 1.02
CA ALA A 86 -7.44 2.32 0.85
C ALA A 86 -7.28 1.56 2.17
N GLU A 87 -6.88 0.30 2.09
CA GLU A 87 -6.67 -0.52 3.28
C GLU A 87 -5.47 -0.07 4.09
N GLY A 88 -4.54 0.67 3.49
CA GLY A 88 -3.39 1.16 4.25
C GLY A 88 -2.42 1.99 3.45
N VAL A 89 -1.23 2.15 4.01
CA VAL A 89 -0.15 2.96 3.44
C VAL A 89 1.19 2.25 3.63
N HIS A 90 2.09 2.44 2.69
CA HIS A 90 3.47 1.96 2.79
C HIS A 90 4.41 3.15 2.90
N LEU A 91 5.20 3.21 3.96
CA LEU A 91 6.08 4.34 4.28
C LEU A 91 7.56 3.95 4.18
N GLY A 92 8.38 4.87 3.67
CA GLY A 92 9.82 4.75 3.71
C GLY A 92 10.40 5.39 4.96
N GLN A 93 11.71 5.32 5.14
CA GLN A 93 12.40 5.85 6.32
C GLN A 93 12.32 7.38 6.42
N SER A 94 12.26 8.07 5.29
CA SER A 94 12.23 9.53 5.25
C SER A 94 10.82 10.10 5.23
N ASP A 95 9.81 9.23 5.24
CA ASP A 95 8.41 9.65 5.17
C ASP A 95 7.83 9.86 6.57
N ASP A 96 6.53 10.15 6.63
CA ASP A 96 5.83 10.34 7.88
C ASP A 96 5.94 9.12 8.78
N SER A 97 5.82 9.32 10.09
CA SER A 97 5.98 8.23 11.03
C SER A 97 4.81 7.24 10.99
N PRO A 98 5.08 5.97 11.29
CA PRO A 98 4.01 4.98 11.40
C PRO A 98 2.97 5.35 12.46
N ALA A 99 3.39 6.02 13.54
CA ALA A 99 2.45 6.49 14.56
C ALA A 99 1.46 7.50 14.01
N LEU A 100 1.93 8.42 13.17
CA LEU A 100 1.05 9.39 12.52
C LEU A 100 0.08 8.70 11.57
N ALA A 101 0.57 7.73 10.80
CA ALA A 101 -0.28 6.95 9.90
C ALA A 101 -1.36 6.21 10.69
N ARG A 102 -1.01 5.62 11.81
CA ARG A 102 -1.95 4.90 12.66
C ARG A 102 -3.00 5.85 13.23
N LYS A 103 -2.58 7.04 13.62
CA LYS A 103 -3.49 8.06 14.16
C LYS A 103 -4.50 8.51 13.11
N ILE A 104 -4.07 8.70 11.87
CA ILE A 104 -4.91 9.20 10.79
C ILE A 104 -5.80 8.10 10.19
N LEU A 105 -5.25 6.93 9.95
CA LEU A 105 -5.95 5.85 9.26
C LEU A 105 -6.71 4.90 10.21
N GLY A 106 -6.34 4.87 11.48
CA GLY A 106 -7.03 4.03 12.45
C GLY A 106 -6.34 2.70 12.70
N ASN A 107 -6.91 1.93 13.64
CA ASN A 107 -6.28 0.69 14.12
C ASN A 107 -6.37 -0.47 13.13
N ASP A 108 -7.29 -0.41 12.20
CA ASP A 108 -7.50 -1.50 11.24
C ASP A 108 -6.67 -1.34 9.97
N ALA A 109 -6.01 -0.19 9.79
CA ALA A 109 -5.22 0.07 8.59
C ALA A 109 -3.95 -0.78 8.55
N ILE A 110 -3.56 -1.14 7.33
CA ILE A 110 -2.30 -1.83 7.07
C ILE A 110 -1.22 -0.76 6.93
N ILE A 111 -0.15 -0.88 7.71
CA ILE A 111 0.97 0.05 7.61
C ILE A 111 2.23 -0.75 7.32
N GLY A 112 2.73 -0.59 6.09
CA GLY A 112 3.96 -1.21 5.64
C GLY A 112 5.12 -0.25 5.80
N LEU A 113 6.30 -0.78 6.08
CA LEU A 113 7.51 0.01 6.29
C LEU A 113 8.66 -0.57 5.49
N SER A 114 9.45 0.32 4.87
CA SER A 114 10.67 -0.07 4.18
C SER A 114 11.85 0.10 5.12
N ALA A 115 12.74 -0.89 5.15
CA ALA A 115 13.97 -0.82 5.93
C ALA A 115 15.11 -1.36 5.07
N SER A 116 16.22 -0.62 5.00
CA SER A 116 17.38 -1.02 4.21
C SER A 116 18.50 -1.60 5.07
N THR A 117 18.42 -1.48 6.39
CA THR A 117 19.41 -2.02 7.32
C THR A 117 18.72 -2.74 8.48
N VAL A 118 19.49 -3.54 9.20
CA VAL A 118 18.99 -4.23 10.40
C VAL A 118 18.59 -3.21 11.47
N GLU A 119 19.35 -2.13 11.58
CA GLU A 119 19.05 -1.08 12.56
C GLU A 119 17.74 -0.37 12.23
N GLU A 120 17.52 -0.05 10.98
CA GLU A 120 16.26 0.55 10.54
C GLU A 120 15.08 -0.39 10.85
N ALA A 121 15.24 -1.68 10.54
CA ALA A 121 14.21 -2.67 10.82
C ALA A 121 13.88 -2.76 12.29
N ARG A 122 14.88 -2.70 13.15
CA ARG A 122 14.68 -2.71 14.62
C ARG A 122 13.97 -1.46 15.10
N SER A 123 14.35 -0.30 14.56
CA SER A 123 13.69 0.96 14.88
C SER A 123 12.22 0.93 14.51
N GLU A 124 11.91 0.43 13.33
CA GLU A 124 10.53 0.31 12.86
C GLU A 124 9.73 -0.69 13.68
N GLU A 125 10.36 -1.76 14.10
CA GLU A 125 9.73 -2.76 14.95
C GLU A 125 9.29 -2.16 16.28
N HIS A 126 10.12 -1.35 16.92
CA HIS A 126 9.76 -0.65 18.16
C HIS A 126 8.62 0.33 17.93
N THR A 127 8.63 1.01 16.82
CA THR A 127 7.62 2.03 16.50
C THR A 127 6.30 1.40 16.11
N SER A 128 6.32 0.24 15.50
CA SER A 128 5.16 -0.37 14.88
C SER A 128 4.75 -1.72 15.48
N GLU A 129 5.14 -1.99 16.72
CA GLU A 129 4.91 -3.27 17.38
C GLU A 129 3.44 -3.71 17.41
N LEU A 130 2.52 -2.75 17.44
CA LEU A 130 1.08 -3.02 17.49
C LEU A 130 0.43 -2.97 16.11
N GLN A 131 1.20 -2.90 15.06
CA GLN A 131 0.71 -2.71 13.70
C GLN A 131 0.87 -3.97 12.86
N SER A 132 0.42 -3.88 11.62
CA SER A 132 0.62 -4.94 10.64
C SER A 132 2.12 -5.21 10.45
N PRO A 133 2.50 -6.41 10.00
CA PRO A 133 3.90 -6.76 9.86
C PRO A 133 4.69 -5.73 9.05
N SER A 134 5.75 -5.19 9.66
CA SER A 134 6.56 -4.15 9.04
C SER A 134 7.49 -4.69 7.96
N TRP A 135 7.66 -5.98 7.88
CA TRP A 135 8.52 -6.60 6.87
C TRP A 135 7.83 -6.82 5.53
N ILE A 136 6.59 -6.40 5.39
CA ILE A 136 5.91 -6.38 4.10
C ILE A 136 6.39 -5.16 3.36
N SER A 137 7.24 -5.34 2.41
CA SER A 137 7.80 -4.21 1.66
C SER A 137 8.09 -4.61 0.24
#